data_86d288ab40cc01ce6280d516485bf2eb
#
_entry.id   86d288ab40cc01ce6280d516485bf2eb
#
_cell.length_a   1.000
_cell.length_b   1.000
_cell.length_c   1.000
_cell.angle_alpha   90.00
_cell.angle_beta   90.00
_cell.angle_gamma   90.00
#
_symmetry.space_group_name_H-M   'P 1'
#
loop_
_entity.id
_entity.type
_entity.pdbx_description
1 polymer ?
#
loop_
_entity_poly.entity_id
_entity_poly.type
_entity_poly.pdbx_seq_one_letter_code
_entity_poly.pdbx_strand_id
1 'polypeptide(L)'
;KNQRRILSESKPSAMARPNQPSAESQSQFPLMEEIRGPLSDRAALAESQRCLYCYDAPCIHACPTGIDVPTFVKKISTGDVTGAAKTILTANILGASCARVCPTEVLCEGACVLGHEYDPIQIGLLQRHATDFVTARGISVLDSPAKANGFRVAIIGAGPAGLGCAADLAAL
;
A
#
# COMPACT_ATOMS: atom_id res chain seq x y z
N LYS A 1 -44.12 33.25 38.15
CA LYS A 1 -44.37 32.04 37.28
C LYS A 1 -43.58 32.22 36.00
N ASN A 2 -42.36 31.66 35.99
CA ASN A 2 -41.46 31.70 34.83
C ASN A 2 -41.34 30.27 34.31
N GLN A 3 -42.01 29.98 33.20
CA GLN A 3 -41.83 28.75 32.47
C GLN A 3 -40.60 28.88 31.56
N ARG A 4 -39.50 28.19 31.91
CA ARG A 4 -38.36 27.99 31.01
C ARG A 4 -38.77 26.97 29.96
N ARG A 5 -38.87 27.42 28.73
CA ARG A 5 -39.02 26.59 27.53
C ARG A 5 -37.70 25.87 27.29
N ILE A 6 -37.67 24.56 27.47
CA ILE A 6 -36.56 23.70 27.10
C ILE A 6 -36.63 23.56 25.57
N LEU A 7 -35.65 24.15 24.89
CA LEU A 7 -35.46 23.92 23.46
C LEU A 7 -34.82 22.52 23.32
N SER A 8 -35.54 21.61 22.71
CA SER A 8 -35.04 20.29 22.31
C SER A 8 -34.00 20.46 21.22
N GLU A 9 -32.73 20.15 21.57
CA GLU A 9 -31.66 20.04 20.58
C GLU A 9 -31.97 18.87 19.65
N SER A 10 -32.29 19.19 18.40
CA SER A 10 -32.34 18.20 17.33
C SER A 10 -30.94 17.71 17.02
N LYS A 11 -30.68 16.39 17.24
CA LYS A 11 -29.47 15.72 16.79
C LYS A 11 -29.23 16.00 15.30
N PRO A 12 -27.99 16.35 14.90
CA PRO A 12 -27.69 16.47 13.48
C PRO A 12 -27.88 15.11 12.83
N SER A 13 -28.74 15.09 11.80
CA SER A 13 -28.95 13.95 10.91
C SER A 13 -27.59 13.51 10.36
N ALA A 14 -27.26 12.23 10.55
CA ALA A 14 -26.08 11.63 9.96
C ALA A 14 -26.15 11.82 8.44
N MET A 15 -25.26 12.64 7.89
CA MET A 15 -25.09 12.74 6.44
C MET A 15 -24.84 11.35 5.88
N ALA A 16 -25.79 10.85 5.09
CA ALA A 16 -25.63 9.64 4.34
C ALA A 16 -24.38 9.78 3.48
N ARG A 17 -23.44 8.86 3.63
CA ARG A 17 -22.26 8.78 2.75
C ARG A 17 -22.75 8.51 1.33
N PRO A 18 -22.50 9.40 0.36
CA PRO A 18 -22.86 9.11 -1.02
C PRO A 18 -21.97 7.95 -1.52
N ASN A 19 -22.61 6.93 -2.06
CA ASN A 19 -22.00 5.81 -2.76
C ASN A 19 -21.09 4.85 -1.94
N GLN A 20 -21.72 4.03 -1.11
CA GLN A 20 -21.22 2.65 -1.02
C GLN A 20 -21.68 1.94 -2.32
N PRO A 21 -20.77 1.38 -3.12
CA PRO A 21 -21.18 0.52 -4.23
C PRO A 21 -21.95 -0.65 -3.64
N SER A 22 -23.18 -0.85 -4.12
CA SER A 22 -23.96 -2.04 -3.83
C SER A 22 -23.14 -3.27 -4.20
N ALA A 23 -23.23 -4.35 -3.43
CA ALA A 23 -22.51 -5.60 -3.62
C ALA A 23 -22.77 -6.29 -4.98
N GLU A 24 -23.54 -5.69 -5.86
CA GLU A 24 -23.94 -6.20 -7.19
C GLU A 24 -23.22 -5.56 -8.37
N SER A 25 -22.24 -4.68 -8.16
CA SER A 25 -21.34 -4.27 -9.24
C SER A 25 -20.23 -5.33 -9.43
N GLN A 26 -20.63 -6.58 -9.70
CA GLN A 26 -19.74 -7.55 -10.29
C GLN A 26 -19.42 -7.04 -11.69
N SER A 27 -18.13 -6.78 -11.95
CA SER A 27 -17.64 -6.30 -13.23
C SER A 27 -18.15 -7.20 -14.35
N GLN A 28 -18.80 -6.61 -15.37
CA GLN A 28 -19.27 -7.32 -16.57
C GLN A 28 -18.10 -7.86 -17.42
N PHE A 29 -16.88 -7.65 -16.99
CA PHE A 29 -15.69 -8.18 -17.63
C PHE A 29 -15.21 -9.41 -16.86
N PRO A 30 -14.96 -10.55 -17.54
CA PRO A 30 -14.31 -11.68 -16.90
C PRO A 30 -12.99 -11.18 -16.31
N LEU A 31 -12.76 -11.45 -15.02
CA LEU A 31 -11.49 -11.15 -14.38
C LEU A 31 -10.39 -11.84 -15.20
N MET A 32 -9.53 -11.06 -15.84
CA MET A 32 -8.37 -11.61 -16.52
C MET A 32 -7.50 -12.27 -15.45
N GLU A 33 -7.11 -13.52 -15.70
CA GLU A 33 -6.14 -14.19 -14.82
C GLU A 33 -4.85 -13.39 -14.78
N GLU A 34 -4.35 -13.16 -13.57
CA GLU A 34 -3.07 -12.48 -13.41
C GLU A 34 -1.94 -13.37 -13.94
N ILE A 35 -1.03 -12.79 -14.71
CA ILE A 35 0.10 -13.49 -15.33
C ILE A 35 0.96 -14.18 -14.26
N ARG A 36 1.12 -13.56 -13.10
CA ARG A 36 1.78 -14.14 -11.93
C ARG A 36 0.82 -14.12 -10.75
N GLY A 37 0.47 -15.28 -10.23
CA GLY A 37 -0.34 -15.40 -9.02
C GLY A 37 0.37 -14.86 -7.77
N PRO A 38 -0.38 -14.56 -6.69
CA PRO A 38 0.21 -14.14 -5.42
C PRO A 38 0.99 -15.29 -4.78
N LEU A 39 2.00 -14.96 -3.98
CA LEU A 39 2.65 -15.93 -3.11
C LEU A 39 1.69 -16.36 -1.99
N SER A 40 1.67 -17.66 -1.67
CA SER A 40 1.08 -18.10 -0.40
C SER A 40 1.92 -17.62 0.78
N ASP A 41 1.34 -17.57 1.98
CA ASP A 41 2.05 -17.14 3.21
C ASP A 41 3.35 -17.95 3.40
N ARG A 42 3.27 -19.26 3.17
CA ARG A 42 4.45 -20.14 3.28
C ARG A 42 5.51 -19.85 2.22
N ALA A 43 5.11 -19.57 0.99
CA ALA A 43 6.02 -19.23 -0.09
C ALA A 43 6.66 -17.87 0.16
N ALA A 44 5.90 -16.87 0.62
CA ALA A 44 6.40 -15.56 0.96
C ALA A 44 7.41 -15.62 2.13
N LEU A 45 7.13 -16.44 3.15
CA LEU A 45 8.06 -16.68 4.24
C LEU A 45 9.38 -17.30 3.72
N ALA A 46 9.29 -18.37 2.94
CA ALA A 46 10.48 -19.05 2.40
C ALA A 46 11.30 -18.11 1.50
N GLU A 47 10.64 -17.35 0.62
CA GLU A 47 11.30 -16.41 -0.27
C GLU A 47 11.97 -15.25 0.49
N SER A 48 11.30 -14.73 1.52
CA SER A 48 11.85 -13.65 2.34
C SER A 48 13.09 -14.06 3.13
N GLN A 49 13.20 -15.34 3.50
CA GLN A 49 14.37 -15.89 4.22
C GLN A 49 15.61 -16.05 3.34
N ARG A 50 15.47 -16.01 2.02
CA ARG A 50 16.62 -16.02 1.09
C ARG A 50 17.36 -14.69 1.05
N CYS A 51 16.74 -13.60 1.50
CA CYS A 51 17.33 -12.27 1.44
C CYS A 51 18.59 -12.17 2.30
N LEU A 52 19.65 -11.59 1.75
CA LEU A 52 20.93 -11.37 2.45
C LEU A 52 20.92 -10.16 3.38
N TYR A 53 19.88 -9.33 3.33
CA TYR A 53 19.75 -8.10 4.14
C TYR A 53 20.97 -7.18 4.00
N CYS A 54 21.41 -6.91 2.75
CA CYS A 54 22.58 -6.12 2.44
C CYS A 54 22.52 -4.75 3.11
N TYR A 55 23.68 -4.30 3.66
CA TYR A 55 23.79 -2.99 4.33
C TYR A 55 23.56 -1.82 3.35
N ASP A 56 24.29 -1.83 2.22
CA ASP A 56 24.11 -0.86 1.12
C ASP A 56 23.41 -1.59 -0.03
N ALA A 57 22.08 -1.74 0.14
CA ALA A 57 21.29 -2.62 -0.69
C ALA A 57 21.06 -2.06 -2.10
N PRO A 58 21.65 -2.64 -3.17
CA PRO A 58 21.45 -2.15 -4.52
C PRO A 58 19.99 -2.10 -4.96
N CYS A 59 19.15 -3.00 -4.42
CA CYS A 59 17.72 -3.03 -4.70
C CYS A 59 16.97 -1.78 -4.19
N ILE A 60 17.46 -1.09 -3.14
CA ILE A 60 16.91 0.21 -2.69
C ILE A 60 17.26 1.27 -3.72
N HIS A 61 18.53 1.35 -4.13
CA HIS A 61 19.02 2.36 -5.08
C HIS A 61 18.37 2.20 -6.47
N ALA A 62 18.09 0.97 -6.87
CA ALA A 62 17.40 0.68 -8.12
C ALA A 62 15.90 0.96 -8.08
N CYS A 63 15.31 1.16 -6.89
CA CYS A 63 13.90 1.51 -6.75
C CYS A 63 13.72 3.02 -6.94
N PRO A 64 12.93 3.49 -7.93
CA PRO A 64 12.72 4.93 -8.16
C PRO A 64 12.13 5.69 -6.97
N THR A 65 11.40 5.01 -6.09
CA THR A 65 10.81 5.60 -4.88
C THR A 65 11.59 5.26 -3.61
N GLY A 66 12.72 4.55 -3.73
CA GLY A 66 13.61 4.26 -2.60
C GLY A 66 12.99 3.40 -1.51
N ILE A 67 12.11 2.45 -1.87
CA ILE A 67 11.54 1.52 -0.87
C ILE A 67 12.66 0.75 -0.18
N ASP A 68 12.66 0.74 1.16
CA ASP A 68 13.61 -0.05 1.95
C ASP A 68 13.26 -1.55 1.85
N VAL A 69 13.82 -2.17 0.78
CA VAL A 69 13.57 -3.57 0.45
C VAL A 69 14.04 -4.52 1.54
N PRO A 70 15.28 -4.45 2.05
CA PRO A 70 15.72 -5.34 3.13
C PRO A 70 14.82 -5.28 4.37
N THR A 71 14.38 -4.08 4.76
CA THR A 71 13.54 -3.90 5.94
C THR A 71 12.16 -4.54 5.75
N PHE A 72 11.47 -4.31 4.63
CA PHE A 72 10.15 -4.93 4.48
C PHE A 72 10.24 -6.45 4.28
N VAL A 73 11.26 -6.94 3.59
CA VAL A 73 11.51 -8.39 3.43
C VAL A 73 11.80 -9.03 4.79
N LYS A 74 12.61 -8.37 5.64
CA LYS A 74 12.86 -8.83 7.01
C LYS A 74 11.60 -8.91 7.84
N LYS A 75 10.72 -7.91 7.74
CA LYS A 75 9.43 -7.92 8.46
C LYS A 75 8.55 -9.08 8.02
N ILE A 76 8.48 -9.41 6.72
CA ILE A 76 7.78 -10.60 6.23
C ILE A 76 8.39 -11.86 6.86
N SER A 77 9.73 -11.99 6.86
CA SER A 77 10.42 -13.17 7.39
C SER A 77 10.20 -13.39 8.90
N THR A 78 9.82 -12.34 9.63
CA THR A 78 9.51 -12.40 11.07
C THR A 78 8.01 -12.38 11.37
N GLY A 79 7.15 -12.43 10.35
CA GLY A 79 5.68 -12.45 10.50
C GLY A 79 5.03 -11.08 10.66
N ASP A 80 5.79 -9.98 10.63
CA ASP A 80 5.24 -8.62 10.67
C ASP A 80 4.86 -8.11 9.27
N VAL A 81 3.86 -8.75 8.67
CA VAL A 81 3.38 -8.41 7.31
C VAL A 81 2.77 -7.00 7.28
N THR A 82 2.10 -6.58 8.34
CA THR A 82 1.53 -5.22 8.45
C THR A 82 2.64 -4.16 8.49
N GLY A 83 3.67 -4.38 9.27
CA GLY A 83 4.83 -3.50 9.31
C GLY A 83 5.61 -3.49 7.98
N ALA A 84 5.64 -4.61 7.26
CA ALA A 84 6.19 -4.66 5.90
C ALA A 84 5.40 -3.75 4.95
N ALA A 85 4.06 -3.85 4.95
CA ALA A 85 3.19 -2.99 4.16
C ALA A 85 3.36 -1.50 4.54
N LYS A 86 3.50 -1.18 5.83
CA LYS A 86 3.78 0.21 6.27
C LYS A 86 5.09 0.72 5.68
N THR A 87 6.16 -0.07 5.70
CA THR A 87 7.45 0.31 5.12
C THR A 87 7.32 0.63 3.63
N ILE A 88 6.59 -0.21 2.89
CA ILE A 88 6.35 -0.02 1.46
C ILE A 88 5.52 1.23 1.18
N LEU A 89 4.36 1.34 1.83
CA LEU A 89 3.36 2.38 1.54
C LEU A 89 3.79 3.76 2.04
N THR A 90 4.65 3.84 3.04
CA THR A 90 5.26 5.11 3.48
C THR A 90 6.21 5.67 2.42
N ALA A 91 6.97 4.81 1.74
CA ALA A 91 7.87 5.22 0.66
C ALA A 91 7.14 5.40 -0.68
N ASN A 92 6.07 4.65 -0.90
CA ASN A 92 5.31 4.69 -2.15
C ASN A 92 3.85 4.28 -1.92
N ILE A 93 2.96 5.27 -1.88
CA ILE A 93 1.51 5.05 -1.72
C ILE A 93 0.91 4.12 -2.80
N LEU A 94 1.54 4.04 -3.97
CA LEU A 94 1.16 3.15 -5.07
C LEU A 94 1.86 1.78 -5.01
N GLY A 95 2.43 1.41 -3.86
CA GLY A 95 3.20 0.18 -3.69
C GLY A 95 2.48 -1.08 -4.16
N ALA A 96 1.16 -1.18 -3.97
CA ALA A 96 0.35 -2.31 -4.44
C ALA A 96 0.28 -2.39 -5.97
N SER A 97 0.17 -1.24 -6.65
CA SER A 97 0.18 -1.16 -8.13
C SER A 97 1.58 -1.45 -8.66
N CYS A 98 2.61 -0.85 -8.07
CA CYS A 98 4.00 -1.09 -8.45
C CYS A 98 4.37 -2.59 -8.34
N ALA A 99 3.88 -3.29 -7.33
CA ALA A 99 4.10 -4.73 -7.16
C ALA A 99 3.57 -5.59 -8.34
N ARG A 100 2.74 -5.02 -9.21
CA ARG A 100 2.14 -5.70 -10.37
C ARG A 100 2.66 -5.21 -11.71
N VAL A 101 3.08 -3.94 -11.79
CA VAL A 101 3.37 -3.31 -13.09
C VAL A 101 4.81 -2.81 -13.22
N CYS A 102 5.60 -2.76 -12.13
CA CYS A 102 7.01 -2.41 -12.26
C CYS A 102 7.78 -3.49 -13.02
N PRO A 103 8.70 -3.11 -13.91
CA PRO A 103 9.65 -4.03 -14.53
C PRO A 103 10.75 -4.37 -13.52
N THR A 104 10.41 -5.19 -12.52
CA THR A 104 11.30 -5.50 -11.38
C THR A 104 12.61 -6.14 -11.81
N GLU A 105 12.60 -6.86 -12.95
CA GLU A 105 13.75 -7.54 -13.55
C GLU A 105 14.87 -6.60 -14.02
N VAL A 106 14.54 -5.33 -14.26
CA VAL A 106 15.53 -4.28 -14.62
C VAL A 106 15.67 -3.22 -13.53
N LEU A 107 14.92 -3.36 -12.44
CA LEU A 107 14.96 -2.48 -11.26
C LEU A 107 15.48 -3.26 -10.04
N CYS A 108 14.65 -3.36 -9.01
CA CYS A 108 15.06 -3.91 -7.72
C CYS A 108 15.49 -5.39 -7.78
N GLU A 109 14.79 -6.25 -8.53
CA GLU A 109 15.18 -7.66 -8.72
C GLU A 109 16.43 -7.78 -9.58
N GLY A 110 16.52 -7.00 -10.66
CA GLY A 110 17.72 -6.97 -11.51
C GLY A 110 18.97 -6.49 -10.79
N ALA A 111 18.82 -5.66 -9.76
CA ALA A 111 19.93 -5.20 -8.92
C ALA A 111 20.19 -6.09 -7.70
N CYS A 112 19.44 -7.18 -7.52
CA CYS A 112 19.62 -8.08 -6.39
C CYS A 112 20.95 -8.79 -6.45
N VAL A 113 21.73 -8.72 -5.36
CA VAL A 113 23.06 -9.37 -5.27
C VAL A 113 22.99 -10.88 -5.53
N LEU A 114 21.91 -11.53 -5.09
CA LEU A 114 21.73 -12.98 -5.37
C LEU A 114 21.61 -13.28 -6.85
N GLY A 115 21.16 -12.33 -7.67
CA GLY A 115 20.99 -12.51 -9.11
C GLY A 115 22.30 -12.76 -9.89
N HIS A 116 23.47 -12.60 -9.26
CA HIS A 116 24.75 -12.90 -9.89
C HIS A 116 25.05 -14.41 -10.02
N GLU A 117 24.56 -15.20 -9.07
CA GLU A 117 24.86 -16.65 -9.00
C GLU A 117 23.60 -17.50 -8.88
N TYR A 118 22.49 -16.92 -8.45
CA TYR A 118 21.22 -17.59 -8.18
C TYR A 118 20.07 -16.76 -8.73
N ASP A 119 18.83 -17.25 -8.57
CA ASP A 119 17.65 -16.46 -8.85
C ASP A 119 17.56 -15.28 -7.85
N PRO A 120 17.32 -14.07 -8.33
CA PRO A 120 17.12 -12.91 -7.45
C PRO A 120 15.92 -13.13 -6.53
N ILE A 121 15.86 -12.36 -5.44
CA ILE A 121 14.68 -12.33 -4.58
C ILE A 121 13.50 -11.80 -5.38
N GLN A 122 12.34 -12.46 -5.29
CA GLN A 122 11.09 -12.05 -5.94
C GLN A 122 10.46 -10.86 -5.19
N ILE A 123 11.12 -9.71 -5.27
CA ILE A 123 10.82 -8.50 -4.49
C ILE A 123 9.42 -8.00 -4.80
N GLY A 124 9.03 -7.98 -6.07
CA GLY A 124 7.69 -7.56 -6.51
C GLY A 124 6.59 -8.43 -5.92
N LEU A 125 6.78 -9.76 -5.90
CA LEU A 125 5.79 -10.68 -5.33
C LEU A 125 5.72 -10.58 -3.79
N LEU A 126 6.85 -10.35 -3.11
CA LEU A 126 6.86 -10.09 -1.66
C LEU A 126 6.19 -8.75 -1.33
N GLN A 127 6.43 -7.71 -2.12
CA GLN A 127 5.75 -6.42 -1.99
C GLN A 127 4.25 -6.58 -2.18
N ARG A 128 3.82 -7.33 -3.21
CA ARG A 128 2.42 -7.66 -3.45
C ARG A 128 1.82 -8.40 -2.26
N HIS A 129 2.49 -9.43 -1.75
CA HIS A 129 2.02 -10.20 -0.59
C HIS A 129 1.71 -9.28 0.60
N ALA A 130 2.61 -8.35 0.93
CA ALA A 130 2.41 -7.44 2.05
C ALA A 130 1.27 -6.43 1.81
N THR A 131 1.20 -5.85 0.62
CA THR A 131 0.18 -4.84 0.30
C THR A 131 -1.22 -5.47 0.14
N ASP A 132 -1.32 -6.66 -0.46
CA ASP A 132 -2.59 -7.38 -0.57
C ASP A 132 -3.10 -7.83 0.81
N PHE A 133 -2.20 -8.22 1.72
CA PHE A 133 -2.56 -8.60 3.09
C PHE A 133 -3.31 -7.47 3.82
N VAL A 134 -2.83 -6.24 3.76
CA VAL A 134 -3.48 -5.11 4.43
C VAL A 134 -4.72 -4.64 3.68
N THR A 135 -4.70 -4.65 2.35
CA THR A 135 -5.83 -4.24 1.51
C THR A 135 -7.03 -5.17 1.71
N ALA A 136 -6.82 -6.48 1.66
CA ALA A 136 -7.89 -7.46 1.85
C ALA A 136 -8.54 -7.39 3.24
N ARG A 137 -7.81 -6.90 4.24
CA ARG A 137 -8.29 -6.77 5.63
C ARG A 137 -8.77 -5.36 5.98
N GLY A 138 -8.71 -4.42 5.05
CA GLY A 138 -9.07 -3.02 5.30
C GLY A 138 -8.18 -2.33 6.35
N ILE A 139 -6.92 -2.80 6.51
CA ILE A 139 -5.99 -2.24 7.48
C ILE A 139 -5.36 -0.98 6.92
N SER A 140 -5.59 0.17 7.57
CA SER A 140 -4.87 1.40 7.28
C SER A 140 -3.53 1.38 8.00
N VAL A 141 -2.43 1.46 7.25
CA VAL A 141 -1.06 1.45 7.80
C VAL A 141 -0.41 2.84 7.78
N LEU A 142 -1.03 3.78 7.08
CA LEU A 142 -0.57 5.17 7.03
C LEU A 142 -1.33 6.00 8.06
N ASP A 143 -0.60 6.86 8.74
CA ASP A 143 -1.18 7.75 9.72
C ASP A 143 -1.91 8.90 9.00
N SER A 144 -3.12 9.22 9.45
CA SER A 144 -3.84 10.40 8.99
C SER A 144 -3.52 11.58 9.89
N PRO A 145 -3.48 12.82 9.37
CA PRO A 145 -3.28 13.99 10.21
C PRO A 145 -4.38 14.11 11.25
N ALA A 146 -4.02 14.51 12.48
CA ALA A 146 -4.95 14.58 13.61
C ALA A 146 -6.03 15.64 13.44
N LYS A 147 -5.79 16.68 12.64
CA LYS A 147 -6.71 17.79 12.35
C LYS A 147 -6.60 18.23 10.90
N ALA A 148 -7.75 18.55 10.32
CA ALA A 148 -7.77 19.26 9.05
C ALA A 148 -7.17 20.68 9.23
N ASN A 149 -6.25 21.05 8.34
CA ASN A 149 -5.62 22.38 8.33
C ASN A 149 -6.51 23.49 7.73
N GLY A 150 -7.70 23.14 7.20
CA GLY A 150 -8.67 24.05 6.61
C GLY A 150 -8.42 24.39 5.14
N PHE A 151 -7.32 24.00 4.56
CA PHE A 151 -7.04 24.22 3.14
C PHE A 151 -7.85 23.26 2.27
N ARG A 152 -8.31 23.77 1.13
CA ARG A 152 -8.96 22.99 0.09
C ARG A 152 -8.09 22.99 -1.15
N VAL A 153 -7.69 21.81 -1.60
CA VAL A 153 -6.86 21.63 -2.80
C VAL A 153 -7.64 20.79 -3.79
N ALA A 154 -7.70 21.23 -5.04
CA ALA A 154 -8.25 20.47 -6.15
C ALA A 154 -7.11 19.90 -6.98
N ILE A 155 -7.14 18.58 -7.24
CA ILE A 155 -6.16 17.90 -8.07
C ILE A 155 -6.87 17.42 -9.33
N ILE A 156 -6.38 17.84 -10.48
CA ILE A 156 -6.92 17.46 -11.77
C ILE A 156 -6.10 16.32 -12.34
N GLY A 157 -6.71 15.15 -12.47
CA GLY A 157 -6.10 13.92 -12.93
C GLY A 157 -5.93 12.88 -11.84
N ALA A 158 -6.40 11.65 -12.09
CA ALA A 158 -6.34 10.49 -11.19
C ALA A 158 -5.27 9.47 -11.62
N GLY A 159 -4.26 9.90 -12.35
CA GLY A 159 -3.08 9.10 -12.66
C GLY A 159 -2.11 9.02 -11.47
N PRO A 160 -1.01 8.25 -11.60
CA PRO A 160 -0.05 8.06 -10.51
C PRO A 160 0.47 9.36 -9.89
N ALA A 161 0.77 10.36 -10.71
CA ALA A 161 1.23 11.67 -10.23
C ALA A 161 0.17 12.41 -9.41
N GLY A 162 -1.10 12.40 -9.87
CA GLY A 162 -2.20 13.05 -9.14
C GLY A 162 -2.50 12.33 -7.82
N LEU A 163 -2.49 11.01 -7.82
CA LEU A 163 -2.71 10.20 -6.61
C LEU A 163 -1.56 10.38 -5.60
N GLY A 164 -0.30 10.38 -6.06
CA GLY A 164 0.86 10.67 -5.19
C GLY A 164 0.76 12.05 -4.56
N CYS A 165 0.52 13.08 -5.39
CA CYS A 165 0.33 14.45 -4.90
C CYS A 165 -0.83 14.55 -3.89
N ALA A 166 -1.95 13.85 -4.14
CA ALA A 166 -3.08 13.83 -3.22
C ALA A 166 -2.71 13.22 -1.87
N ALA A 167 -1.96 12.12 -1.89
CA ALA A 167 -1.53 11.44 -0.67
C ALA A 167 -0.59 12.33 0.15
N ASP A 168 0.40 12.95 -0.49
CA ASP A 168 1.38 13.83 0.18
C ASP A 168 0.69 15.07 0.78
N LEU A 169 -0.21 15.70 0.04
CA LEU A 169 -0.97 16.85 0.53
C LEU A 169 -1.95 16.47 1.66
N ALA A 170 -2.49 15.25 1.64
CA ALA A 170 -3.38 14.78 2.69
C ALA A 170 -2.63 14.41 3.98
N ALA A 171 -1.33 14.18 3.91
CA ALA A 171 -0.47 13.88 5.06
C ALA A 171 0.00 15.15 5.80
N LEU A 172 -0.11 16.34 5.16
CA LEU A 172 0.22 17.66 5.74
C LEU A 172 -0.93 18.25 6.57
#